data_85efb7ed36ed65fb9d7a4e6d13fe07f4
#
_entry.id   85efb7ed36ed65fb9d7a4e6d13fe07f4
#
_cell.length_a   1.000
_cell.length_b   1.000
_cell.length_c   1.000
_cell.angle_alpha   90.00
_cell.angle_beta   90.00
_cell.angle_gamma   90.00
#
_symmetry.space_group_name_H-M   'P 1'
#
loop_
_entity.id
_entity.type
_entity.pdbx_description
1 polymer ?
#
loop_
_entity_poly.entity_id
_entity_poly.type
_entity_poly.pdbx_seq_one_letter_code
_entity_poly.pdbx_strand_id
1 'polypeptide(L)'
;YLKYKGAYLLTPNKKEASEAAKINIVDDDSLADAIVEIKSICDLDVSLITLSEHGVAIYDDELRIHPTIAKEVFDVTGAGDTVLASLGFALACGLNIDEAVEFSNLAAGVVVGKIGSATATLNEIIEYESSLNKSSSDKHIKTQVEIAALSEELRSKGKKIVFTNGCFDLLHAGHISY
;
A
#
# COMPACT_ATOMS: atom_id res chain seq x y z
N TYR A 1 3.68 -23.99 12.03
CA TYR A 1 4.48 -23.23 11.03
C TYR A 1 5.58 -24.07 10.40
N LEU A 2 6.20 -25.03 11.12
CA LEU A 2 7.29 -25.88 10.59
C LEU A 2 6.99 -26.57 9.24
N LYS A 3 5.71 -26.85 8.93
CA LYS A 3 5.29 -27.42 7.64
C LYS A 3 5.50 -26.48 6.44
N TYR A 4 5.74 -25.20 6.70
CA TYR A 4 6.00 -24.17 5.68
C TYR A 4 7.49 -23.85 5.51
N LYS A 5 8.38 -24.67 6.10
CA LYS A 5 9.81 -24.45 6.03
C LYS A 5 10.31 -24.41 4.58
N GLY A 6 11.10 -23.39 4.25
CA GLY A 6 11.63 -23.13 2.91
C GLY A 6 10.64 -22.42 1.98
N ALA A 7 9.51 -21.91 2.47
CA ALA A 7 8.68 -21.02 1.69
C ALA A 7 9.38 -19.67 1.47
N TYR A 8 9.14 -19.02 0.32
CA TYR A 8 9.67 -17.69 0.06
C TYR A 8 9.18 -16.66 1.10
N LEU A 9 7.87 -16.64 1.37
CA LEU A 9 7.27 -15.81 2.41
C LEU A 9 6.01 -16.46 3.00
N LEU A 10 5.58 -15.96 4.15
CA LEU A 10 4.28 -16.25 4.79
C LEU A 10 3.61 -14.93 5.15
N THR A 11 2.27 -14.93 5.25
CA THR A 11 1.45 -13.75 5.56
C THR A 11 0.61 -13.92 6.82
N PRO A 12 1.18 -14.32 7.98
CA PRO A 12 0.42 -14.38 9.22
C PRO A 12 -0.11 -13.00 9.62
N ASN A 13 -1.29 -12.97 10.25
CA ASN A 13 -1.72 -11.81 10.99
C ASN A 13 -0.99 -11.71 12.35
N LYS A 14 -1.14 -10.58 13.05
CA LYS A 14 -0.48 -10.32 14.34
C LYS A 14 -0.71 -11.44 15.38
N LYS A 15 -1.93 -11.98 15.45
CA LYS A 15 -2.26 -13.08 16.39
C LYS A 15 -1.58 -14.38 15.99
N GLU A 16 -1.67 -14.75 14.73
CA GLU A 16 -1.03 -15.95 14.20
C GLU A 16 0.50 -15.89 14.32
N ALA A 17 1.06 -14.70 14.08
CA ALA A 17 2.50 -14.44 14.26
C ALA A 17 2.91 -14.60 15.73
N SER A 18 2.14 -14.04 16.67
CA SER A 18 2.40 -14.20 18.10
C SER A 18 2.38 -15.66 18.54
N GLU A 19 1.40 -16.44 18.04
CA GLU A 19 1.30 -17.87 18.33
C GLU A 19 2.48 -18.67 17.73
N ALA A 20 2.88 -18.34 16.49
CA ALA A 20 3.96 -19.02 15.79
C ALA A 20 5.33 -18.75 16.42
N ALA A 21 5.64 -17.48 16.70
CA ALA A 21 6.89 -17.07 17.33
C ALA A 21 6.93 -17.35 18.84
N LYS A 22 5.77 -17.60 19.48
CA LYS A 22 5.59 -17.65 20.94
C LYS A 22 6.01 -16.35 21.63
N ILE A 23 5.84 -15.25 20.95
CA ILE A 23 6.13 -13.88 21.41
C ILE A 23 4.83 -13.09 21.35
N ASN A 24 4.44 -12.48 22.48
CA ASN A 24 3.25 -11.61 22.49
C ASN A 24 3.62 -10.26 21.88
N ILE A 25 3.12 -9.97 20.69
CA ILE A 25 3.40 -8.72 19.96
C ILE A 25 2.53 -7.61 20.55
N VAL A 26 3.15 -6.67 21.27
CA VAL A 26 2.46 -5.54 21.92
C VAL A 26 3.00 -4.18 21.46
N ASP A 27 4.25 -4.13 20.99
CA ASP A 27 4.99 -2.95 20.56
C ASP A 27 5.92 -3.30 19.39
N ASP A 28 6.68 -2.30 18.91
CA ASP A 28 7.57 -2.45 17.78
C ASP A 28 8.75 -3.39 18.08
N ASP A 29 9.25 -3.41 19.31
CA ASP A 29 10.35 -4.30 19.72
C ASP A 29 9.89 -5.78 19.65
N SER A 30 8.74 -6.08 20.24
CA SER A 30 8.16 -7.44 20.20
C SER A 30 7.72 -7.87 18.79
N LEU A 31 7.33 -6.90 17.92
CA LEU A 31 7.07 -7.15 16.51
C LEU A 31 8.36 -7.53 15.78
N ALA A 32 9.46 -6.79 16.03
CA ALA A 32 10.76 -7.07 15.45
C ALA A 32 11.26 -8.47 15.85
N ASP A 33 11.15 -8.82 17.13
CA ASP A 33 11.55 -10.13 17.63
C ASP A 33 10.72 -11.26 16.99
N ALA A 34 9.39 -11.07 16.91
CA ALA A 34 8.49 -12.08 16.36
C ALA A 34 8.71 -12.33 14.86
N ILE A 35 8.91 -11.27 14.06
CA ILE A 35 9.10 -11.38 12.61
C ILE A 35 10.43 -12.07 12.27
N VAL A 36 11.49 -11.79 13.04
CA VAL A 36 12.79 -12.44 12.91
C VAL A 36 12.70 -13.92 13.31
N GLU A 37 12.01 -14.22 14.41
CA GLU A 37 11.83 -15.60 14.88
C GLU A 37 11.06 -16.43 13.85
N ILE A 38 9.97 -15.90 13.23
CA ILE A 38 9.23 -16.60 12.19
C ILE A 38 10.11 -16.87 10.96
N LYS A 39 10.91 -15.88 10.54
CA LYS A 39 11.88 -16.04 9.45
C LYS A 39 12.82 -17.21 9.73
N SER A 40 13.37 -17.27 10.95
CA SER A 40 14.29 -18.32 11.37
C SER A 40 13.63 -19.69 11.45
N ILE A 41 12.48 -19.83 12.12
CA ILE A 41 11.76 -21.10 12.30
C ILE A 41 11.37 -21.72 10.96
N CYS A 42 10.90 -20.89 10.03
CA CYS A 42 10.38 -21.33 8.74
C CYS A 42 11.42 -21.27 7.60
N ASP A 43 12.64 -20.78 7.87
CA ASP A 43 13.69 -20.64 6.85
C ASP A 43 13.17 -19.89 5.62
N LEU A 44 12.63 -18.67 5.88
CA LEU A 44 12.02 -17.83 4.85
C LEU A 44 13.04 -16.88 4.22
N ASP A 45 12.88 -16.59 2.93
CA ASP A 45 13.60 -15.47 2.31
C ASP A 45 13.10 -14.12 2.85
N VAL A 46 11.78 -13.98 2.98
CA VAL A 46 11.13 -12.79 3.52
C VAL A 46 10.11 -13.19 4.59
N SER A 47 10.17 -12.56 5.76
CA SER A 47 9.10 -12.66 6.76
C SER A 47 8.17 -11.48 6.66
N LEU A 48 6.85 -11.71 6.76
CA LEU A 48 5.83 -10.68 6.66
C LEU A 48 4.77 -10.90 7.75
N ILE A 49 4.27 -9.82 8.35
CA ILE A 49 3.16 -9.86 9.31
C ILE A 49 2.15 -8.78 8.91
N THR A 50 0.88 -9.17 8.74
CA THR A 50 -0.20 -8.21 8.52
C THR A 50 -0.65 -7.61 9.85
N LEU A 51 -0.73 -6.27 9.92
CA LEU A 51 -1.00 -5.49 11.12
C LEU A 51 -2.38 -4.80 11.11
N SER A 52 -3.31 -5.32 10.32
CA SER A 52 -4.66 -4.75 10.13
C SER A 52 -4.60 -3.29 9.68
N GLU A 53 -5.18 -2.36 10.45
CA GLU A 53 -5.19 -0.92 10.19
C GLU A 53 -3.80 -0.27 10.19
N HIS A 54 -2.80 -0.92 10.75
CA HIS A 54 -1.43 -0.41 10.79
C HIS A 54 -0.59 -0.82 9.57
N GLY A 55 -1.14 -1.66 8.68
CA GLY A 55 -0.51 -2.06 7.44
C GLY A 55 0.21 -3.40 7.47
N VAL A 56 1.40 -3.45 6.89
CA VAL A 56 2.18 -4.69 6.73
C VAL A 56 3.61 -4.45 7.16
N ALA A 57 4.11 -5.27 8.09
CA ALA A 57 5.53 -5.34 8.42
C ALA A 57 6.22 -6.38 7.55
N ILE A 58 7.39 -6.07 7.03
CA ILE A 58 8.27 -6.98 6.28
C ILE A 58 9.66 -6.99 6.90
N TYR A 59 10.32 -8.14 6.81
CA TYR A 59 11.71 -8.33 7.22
C TYR A 59 12.41 -9.30 6.25
N ASP A 60 13.35 -8.77 5.51
CA ASP A 60 14.35 -9.53 4.76
C ASP A 60 15.72 -9.41 5.43
N ASP A 61 16.33 -8.22 5.39
CA ASP A 61 17.55 -7.85 6.09
C ASP A 61 17.30 -6.74 7.14
N GLU A 62 16.22 -5.96 6.96
CA GLU A 62 15.78 -4.92 7.91
C GLU A 62 14.26 -4.91 8.05
N LEU A 63 13.78 -4.45 9.21
CA LEU A 63 12.34 -4.28 9.46
C LEU A 63 11.83 -3.00 8.79
N ARG A 64 10.80 -3.15 7.95
CA ARG A 64 10.08 -2.05 7.32
C ARG A 64 8.59 -2.22 7.54
N ILE A 65 7.89 -1.11 7.76
CA ILE A 65 6.43 -1.10 7.91
C ILE A 65 5.82 -0.26 6.80
N HIS A 66 5.00 -0.89 5.97
CA HIS A 66 4.20 -0.25 4.94
C HIS A 66 2.81 0.04 5.51
N PRO A 67 2.44 1.31 5.72
CA PRO A 67 1.15 1.65 6.34
C PRO A 67 -0.02 1.29 5.43
N THR A 68 -1.18 1.02 6.05
CA THR A 68 -2.43 0.85 5.31
C THR A 68 -2.84 2.16 4.62
N ILE A 69 -3.38 2.03 3.40
CA ILE A 69 -3.79 3.16 2.56
C ILE A 69 -5.34 3.25 2.47
N ALA A 70 -6.09 2.46 3.26
CA ALA A 70 -7.54 2.42 3.18
C ALA A 70 -8.17 3.74 3.61
N LYS A 71 -9.06 4.32 2.74
CA LYS A 71 -9.82 5.55 3.03
C LYS A 71 -11.07 5.27 3.85
N GLU A 72 -11.82 4.24 3.46
CA GLU A 72 -13.05 3.83 4.10
C GLU A 72 -13.04 2.31 4.23
N VAL A 73 -13.44 1.81 5.38
CA VAL A 73 -13.51 0.39 5.67
C VAL A 73 -14.96 0.03 5.93
N PHE A 74 -15.55 -0.77 5.04
CA PHE A 74 -16.91 -1.31 5.20
C PHE A 74 -16.87 -2.75 5.70
N ASP A 75 -16.01 -3.58 5.15
CA ASP A 75 -15.87 -4.98 5.53
C ASP A 75 -14.43 -5.45 5.32
N VAL A 76 -13.85 -6.08 6.34
CA VAL A 76 -12.48 -6.61 6.30
C VAL A 76 -12.41 -8.08 5.84
N THR A 77 -13.56 -8.68 5.53
CA THR A 77 -13.63 -10.08 5.12
C THR A 77 -12.89 -10.31 3.80
N GLY A 78 -11.93 -11.21 3.79
CA GLY A 78 -11.11 -11.52 2.62
C GLY A 78 -9.95 -10.55 2.34
N ALA A 79 -9.72 -9.54 3.20
CA ALA A 79 -8.59 -8.63 3.04
C ALA A 79 -7.25 -9.36 3.07
N GLY A 80 -7.05 -10.29 4.01
CA GLY A 80 -5.84 -11.10 4.12
C GLY A 80 -5.60 -11.98 2.89
N ASP A 81 -6.66 -12.61 2.37
CA ASP A 81 -6.59 -13.42 1.15
C ASP A 81 -6.24 -12.56 -0.07
N THR A 82 -6.78 -11.34 -0.12
CA THR A 82 -6.47 -10.37 -1.17
C THR A 82 -5.00 -9.92 -1.09
N VAL A 83 -4.50 -9.62 0.12
CA VAL A 83 -3.07 -9.30 0.32
C VAL A 83 -2.21 -10.44 -0.21
N LEU A 84 -2.46 -11.68 0.19
CA LEU A 84 -1.67 -12.83 -0.26
C LEU A 84 -1.73 -13.01 -1.78
N ALA A 85 -2.91 -12.95 -2.38
CA ALA A 85 -3.10 -13.17 -3.81
C ALA A 85 -2.44 -12.06 -4.65
N SER A 86 -2.64 -10.79 -4.27
CA SER A 86 -2.07 -9.65 -4.99
C SER A 86 -0.55 -9.53 -4.80
N LEU A 87 -0.03 -9.87 -3.60
CA LEU A 87 1.39 -9.94 -3.32
C LEU A 87 2.07 -11.01 -4.20
N GLY A 88 1.49 -12.21 -4.24
CA GLY A 88 1.99 -13.30 -5.10
C GLY A 88 1.95 -12.94 -6.59
N PHE A 89 0.88 -12.27 -7.05
CA PHE A 89 0.76 -11.76 -8.41
C PHE A 89 1.86 -10.74 -8.73
N ALA A 90 2.07 -9.74 -7.87
CA ALA A 90 3.06 -8.69 -8.06
C ALA A 90 4.49 -9.25 -8.13
N LEU A 91 4.84 -10.16 -7.21
CA LEU A 91 6.13 -10.85 -7.22
C LEU A 91 6.32 -11.70 -8.48
N ALA A 92 5.28 -12.39 -8.96
CA ALA A 92 5.32 -13.16 -10.20
C ALA A 92 5.50 -12.27 -11.45
N CYS A 93 5.06 -11.01 -11.38
CA CYS A 93 5.31 -9.98 -12.41
C CYS A 93 6.71 -9.35 -12.33
N GLY A 94 7.52 -9.72 -11.32
CA GLY A 94 8.90 -9.26 -11.18
C GLY A 94 9.07 -7.98 -10.36
N LEU A 95 8.04 -7.52 -9.63
CA LEU A 95 8.17 -6.43 -8.67
C LEU A 95 9.05 -6.87 -7.49
N ASN A 96 9.80 -5.95 -6.90
CA ASN A 96 10.49 -6.20 -5.64
C ASN A 96 9.49 -6.31 -4.48
N ILE A 97 9.95 -6.72 -3.31
CA ILE A 97 9.06 -6.99 -2.17
C ILE A 97 8.33 -5.73 -1.68
N ASP A 98 8.97 -4.57 -1.66
CA ASP A 98 8.36 -3.32 -1.22
C ASP A 98 7.26 -2.88 -2.19
N GLU A 99 7.54 -2.88 -3.50
CA GLU A 99 6.56 -2.60 -4.56
C GLU A 99 5.38 -3.58 -4.52
N ALA A 100 5.65 -4.85 -4.27
CA ALA A 100 4.62 -5.88 -4.18
C ALA A 100 3.72 -5.69 -2.95
N VAL A 101 4.28 -5.28 -1.81
CA VAL A 101 3.51 -4.93 -0.60
C VAL A 101 2.67 -3.67 -0.82
N GLU A 102 3.22 -2.63 -1.45
CA GLU A 102 2.46 -1.42 -1.80
C GLU A 102 1.28 -1.75 -2.73
N PHE A 103 1.51 -2.54 -3.77
CA PHE A 103 0.45 -3.02 -4.65
C PHE A 103 -0.62 -3.83 -3.89
N SER A 104 -0.20 -4.70 -2.98
CA SER A 104 -1.14 -5.51 -2.17
C SER A 104 -1.95 -4.66 -1.20
N ASN A 105 -1.38 -3.61 -0.63
CA ASN A 105 -2.09 -2.64 0.21
C ASN A 105 -3.16 -1.87 -0.59
N LEU A 106 -2.86 -1.47 -1.83
CA LEU A 106 -3.85 -0.85 -2.72
C LEU A 106 -5.00 -1.81 -3.04
N ALA A 107 -4.68 -3.07 -3.38
CA ALA A 107 -5.68 -4.09 -3.67
C ALA A 107 -6.58 -4.37 -2.44
N ALA A 108 -5.99 -4.49 -1.26
CA ALA A 108 -6.73 -4.64 -0.01
C ALA A 108 -7.60 -3.40 0.27
N GLY A 109 -7.10 -2.18 0.04
CA GLY A 109 -7.86 -0.94 0.17
C GLY A 109 -9.12 -0.90 -0.71
N VAL A 110 -9.05 -1.42 -1.93
CA VAL A 110 -10.22 -1.58 -2.82
C VAL A 110 -11.23 -2.55 -2.22
N VAL A 111 -10.77 -3.71 -1.72
CA VAL A 111 -11.65 -4.77 -1.22
C VAL A 111 -12.34 -4.39 0.07
N VAL A 112 -11.64 -3.79 1.04
CA VAL A 112 -12.25 -3.38 2.32
C VAL A 112 -13.25 -2.23 2.15
N GLY A 113 -13.21 -1.51 1.04
CA GLY A 113 -14.20 -0.51 0.63
C GLY A 113 -15.48 -1.11 0.03
N LYS A 114 -15.58 -2.45 -0.11
CA LYS A 114 -16.74 -3.17 -0.64
C LYS A 114 -17.44 -3.94 0.48
N ILE A 115 -18.72 -4.29 0.26
CA ILE A 115 -19.49 -5.08 1.23
C ILE A 115 -19.33 -6.58 0.90
N GLY A 116 -19.01 -7.38 1.91
CA GLY A 116 -18.82 -8.84 1.80
C GLY A 116 -17.51 -9.23 1.13
N SER A 117 -17.34 -10.53 0.86
CA SER A 117 -16.17 -11.05 0.15
C SER A 117 -16.16 -10.53 -1.28
N ALA A 118 -15.23 -9.64 -1.58
CA ALA A 118 -15.07 -8.99 -2.87
C ALA A 118 -13.70 -9.27 -3.48
N THR A 119 -13.57 -9.02 -4.78
CA THR A 119 -12.29 -9.05 -5.49
C THR A 119 -11.91 -7.66 -5.97
N ALA A 120 -10.63 -7.42 -6.18
CA ALA A 120 -10.10 -6.21 -6.80
C ALA A 120 -9.64 -6.51 -8.23
N THR A 121 -10.08 -5.72 -9.19
CA THR A 121 -9.53 -5.73 -10.55
C THR A 121 -8.38 -4.75 -10.66
N LEU A 122 -7.49 -4.95 -11.64
CA LEU A 122 -6.38 -4.00 -11.88
C LEU A 122 -6.88 -2.58 -12.16
N ASN A 123 -7.98 -2.43 -12.89
CA ASN A 123 -8.56 -1.11 -13.16
C ASN A 123 -9.04 -0.42 -11.88
N GLU A 124 -9.70 -1.14 -10.98
CA GLU A 124 -10.13 -0.61 -9.68
C GLU A 124 -8.95 -0.21 -8.81
N ILE A 125 -7.85 -0.97 -8.84
CA ILE A 125 -6.63 -0.64 -8.10
C ILE A 125 -6.00 0.65 -8.65
N ILE A 126 -5.91 0.80 -9.97
CA ILE A 126 -5.39 2.02 -10.63
C ILE A 126 -6.27 3.23 -10.34
N GLU A 127 -7.60 3.08 -10.39
CA GLU A 127 -8.55 4.13 -10.04
C GLU A 127 -8.46 4.53 -8.57
N TYR A 128 -8.31 3.54 -7.70
CA TYR A 128 -8.14 3.76 -6.25
C TYR A 128 -6.86 4.53 -5.96
N GLU A 129 -5.71 4.13 -6.49
CA GLU A 129 -4.44 4.85 -6.39
C GLU A 129 -4.57 6.30 -6.89
N SER A 130 -5.18 6.48 -8.08
CA SER A 130 -5.43 7.79 -8.65
C SER A 130 -6.31 8.66 -7.74
N SER A 131 -7.29 8.06 -7.06
CA SER A 131 -8.16 8.76 -6.11
C SER A 131 -7.44 9.20 -4.84
N LEU A 132 -6.46 8.40 -4.38
CA LEU A 132 -5.59 8.76 -3.25
C LEU A 132 -4.73 9.97 -3.58
N ASN A 133 -4.18 10.00 -4.78
CA ASN A 133 -3.38 11.12 -5.28
C ASN A 133 -4.22 12.39 -5.50
N LYS A 134 -5.47 12.28 -5.92
CA LYS A 134 -6.40 13.42 -6.09
C LYS A 134 -6.86 14.05 -4.76
N SER A 135 -6.93 13.30 -3.67
CA SER A 135 -7.36 13.83 -2.36
C SER A 135 -6.30 14.68 -1.65
N SER A 136 -5.08 14.71 -2.15
CA SER A 136 -4.01 15.56 -1.64
C SER A 136 -3.99 16.88 -2.45
N SER A 137 -4.94 17.79 -2.17
CA SER A 137 -4.96 19.14 -2.76
C SER A 137 -3.62 19.86 -2.59
N ASP A 138 -2.89 19.60 -1.51
CA ASP A 138 -1.57 20.18 -1.24
C ASP A 138 -0.51 19.77 -2.28
N LYS A 139 -0.64 18.59 -2.91
CA LYS A 139 0.27 18.18 -4.00
C LYS A 139 0.04 18.95 -5.30
N HIS A 140 -1.15 19.52 -5.47
CA HIS A 140 -1.50 20.32 -6.66
C HIS A 140 -1.22 21.81 -6.47
N ILE A 141 -1.15 22.29 -5.22
CA ILE A 141 -0.75 23.66 -4.92
C ILE A 141 0.77 23.75 -4.99
N LYS A 142 1.28 24.61 -5.88
CA LYS A 142 2.70 24.82 -6.10
C LYS A 142 3.12 26.23 -5.76
N THR A 143 4.30 26.39 -5.20
CA THR A 143 4.92 27.70 -5.04
C THR A 143 5.34 28.26 -6.39
N GLN A 144 5.60 29.57 -6.46
CA GLN A 144 6.10 30.22 -7.70
C GLN A 144 7.41 29.58 -8.21
N VAL A 145 8.29 29.17 -7.30
CA VAL A 145 9.56 28.53 -7.64
C VAL A 145 9.33 27.16 -8.27
N GLU A 146 8.46 26.34 -7.67
CA GLU A 146 8.10 25.00 -8.19
C GLU A 146 7.39 25.10 -9.54
N ILE A 147 6.48 26.07 -9.73
CA ILE A 147 5.80 26.28 -11.00
C ILE A 147 6.79 26.72 -12.09
N ALA A 148 7.76 27.58 -11.77
CA ALA A 148 8.79 27.99 -12.72
C ALA A 148 9.62 26.80 -13.19
N ALA A 149 10.14 25.99 -12.24
CA ALA A 149 10.92 24.79 -12.55
C ALA A 149 10.12 23.76 -13.37
N LEU A 150 8.88 23.47 -12.98
CA LEU A 150 7.99 22.56 -13.70
C LEU A 150 7.69 23.06 -15.13
N SER A 151 7.51 24.38 -15.29
CA SER A 151 7.25 24.99 -16.60
C SER A 151 8.45 24.85 -17.53
N GLU A 152 9.66 25.02 -17.03
CA GLU A 152 10.90 24.82 -17.81
C GLU A 152 11.07 23.35 -18.21
N GLU A 153 10.83 22.42 -17.28
CA GLU A 153 10.88 20.98 -17.56
C GLU A 153 9.87 20.57 -18.65
N LEU A 154 8.62 21.02 -18.54
CA LEU A 154 7.58 20.71 -19.52
C LEU A 154 7.89 21.31 -20.91
N ARG A 155 8.44 22.53 -20.96
CA ARG A 155 8.87 23.16 -22.21
C ARG A 155 10.02 22.39 -22.86
N SER A 156 11.02 21.94 -22.07
CA SER A 156 12.14 21.14 -22.57
C SER A 156 11.69 19.81 -23.18
N LYS A 157 10.56 19.26 -22.68
CA LYS A 157 9.89 18.05 -23.22
C LYS A 157 8.93 18.34 -24.38
N GLY A 158 8.91 19.56 -24.89
CA GLY A 158 8.03 19.97 -25.99
C GLY A 158 6.53 20.01 -25.65
N LYS A 159 6.17 20.05 -24.36
CA LYS A 159 4.78 20.11 -23.91
C LYS A 159 4.24 21.54 -24.02
N LYS A 160 2.96 21.64 -24.45
CA LYS A 160 2.23 22.90 -24.46
C LYS A 160 1.67 23.18 -23.08
N ILE A 161 2.03 24.33 -22.51
CA ILE A 161 1.53 24.78 -21.21
C ILE A 161 0.38 25.75 -21.44
N VAL A 162 -0.76 25.50 -20.81
CA VAL A 162 -1.92 26.37 -20.83
C VAL A 162 -2.13 26.89 -19.42
N PHE A 163 -2.22 28.20 -19.27
CA PHE A 163 -2.56 28.87 -18.02
C PHE A 163 -4.01 29.37 -18.09
N THR A 164 -4.75 29.16 -17.01
CA THR A 164 -6.07 29.74 -16.82
C THR A 164 -6.17 30.35 -15.43
N ASN A 165 -6.93 31.41 -15.29
CA ASN A 165 -7.28 32.01 -14.01
C ASN A 165 -8.79 32.24 -13.95
N GLY A 166 -9.32 32.36 -12.73
CA GLY A 166 -10.74 32.60 -12.51
C GLY A 166 -11.02 33.03 -11.07
N CYS A 167 -12.21 33.55 -10.83
CA CYS A 167 -12.70 33.82 -9.49
C CYS A 167 -13.32 32.53 -8.94
N PHE A 168 -12.62 31.91 -8.00
CA PHE A 168 -12.98 30.62 -7.43
C PHE A 168 -13.54 30.77 -6.00
N ASP A 169 -14.25 31.83 -5.72
CA ASP A 169 -14.86 32.09 -4.40
C ASP A 169 -15.82 30.99 -3.96
N LEU A 170 -16.53 30.40 -4.92
CA LEU A 170 -17.37 29.22 -4.72
C LEU A 170 -16.99 28.15 -5.74
N LEU A 171 -16.30 27.12 -5.29
CA LEU A 171 -15.98 25.95 -6.12
C LEU A 171 -17.24 25.12 -6.37
N HIS A 172 -17.47 24.76 -7.61
CA HIS A 172 -18.53 23.84 -8.03
C HIS A 172 -18.00 22.81 -9.06
N ALA A 173 -18.80 21.79 -9.32
CA ALA A 173 -18.39 20.67 -10.21
C ALA A 173 -17.86 21.14 -11.58
N GLY A 174 -18.36 22.25 -12.13
CA GLY A 174 -17.88 22.83 -13.38
C GLY A 174 -16.44 23.37 -13.31
N HIS A 175 -15.93 23.74 -12.13
CA HIS A 175 -14.53 24.15 -11.95
C HIS A 175 -13.55 22.98 -11.86
N ILE A 176 -14.04 21.78 -11.56
CA ILE A 176 -13.23 20.58 -11.36
C ILE A 176 -13.28 19.62 -12.57
N SER A 177 -14.13 19.90 -13.56
CA SER A 177 -14.34 19.04 -14.74
C SER A 177 -13.46 19.40 -15.95
N TYR A 178 -12.50 20.29 -15.80
CA TYR A 178 -11.59 20.68 -16.89
C TYR A 178 -10.35 19.80 -16.97
#